data_de24e1b79a215fc1a6fd7274dd3cc464
#
_entry.id   de24e1b79a215fc1a6fd7274dd3cc464
#
_cell.length_a   1.000
_cell.length_b   1.000
_cell.length_c   1.000
_cell.angle_alpha   90.00
_cell.angle_beta   90.00
_cell.angle_gamma   90.00
#
_symmetry.space_group_name_H-M   'P 1'
#
loop_
_entity.id
_entity.type
_entity.pdbx_description
1 polymer ?
#
loop_
_entity_poly.entity_id
_entity_poly.type
_entity_poly.pdbx_seq_one_letter_code
_entity_poly.pdbx_strand_id
1 'polypeptide(L)'
;MTSPKPVEPPMRFADAEKINPFRLLLDLHDHVFTRPVRLGSGDALAELALSAAVVSWWTRWQPSQIHAALRAEADLTDIAAATGLEPCDIVRRWRRWADVQSRLNIEGRPALDVNEVQGIERRLVQGVDR
;
A
#
# COMPACT_ATOMS: atom_id res chain seq x y z
N MET A 1 -14.63 -27.42 -26.32
CA MET A 1 -14.31 -26.31 -25.39
C MET A 1 -12.90 -25.83 -25.63
N THR A 2 -12.79 -24.61 -26.10
CA THR A 2 -11.49 -23.99 -26.24
C THR A 2 -11.02 -23.50 -24.86
N SER A 3 -9.84 -23.95 -24.47
CA SER A 3 -9.20 -23.41 -23.25
C SER A 3 -9.09 -21.89 -23.40
N PRO A 4 -9.40 -21.11 -22.35
CA PRO A 4 -9.19 -19.68 -22.43
C PRO A 4 -7.71 -19.42 -22.73
N LYS A 5 -7.46 -18.55 -23.69
CA LYS A 5 -6.09 -18.14 -23.98
C LYS A 5 -5.47 -17.58 -22.70
N PRO A 6 -4.24 -17.98 -22.32
CA PRO A 6 -3.59 -17.34 -21.21
C PRO A 6 -3.51 -15.84 -21.49
N VAL A 7 -3.99 -15.06 -20.52
CA VAL A 7 -3.92 -13.61 -20.61
C VAL A 7 -2.44 -13.23 -20.57
N GLU A 8 -1.96 -12.56 -21.62
CA GLU A 8 -0.60 -12.08 -21.62
C GLU A 8 -0.41 -11.09 -20.46
N PRO A 9 0.69 -11.19 -19.71
CA PRO A 9 0.93 -10.24 -18.62
C PRO A 9 1.06 -8.83 -19.20
N PRO A 10 0.55 -7.81 -18.49
CA PRO A 10 0.65 -6.43 -18.94
C PRO A 10 2.11 -5.98 -18.97
N MET A 11 2.48 -5.22 -19.98
CA MET A 11 3.82 -4.65 -20.11
C MET A 11 3.84 -3.16 -19.74
N ARG A 12 2.71 -2.60 -19.34
CA ARG A 12 2.57 -1.17 -19.02
C ARG A 12 1.97 -1.02 -17.62
N PHE A 13 2.52 -0.07 -16.87
CA PHE A 13 2.03 0.25 -15.53
C PHE A 13 0.52 0.55 -15.50
N ALA A 14 0.04 1.34 -16.47
CA ALA A 14 -1.37 1.73 -16.52
C ALA A 14 -2.31 0.51 -16.62
N ASP A 15 -1.89 -0.54 -17.32
CA ASP A 15 -2.70 -1.77 -17.45
C ASP A 15 -2.56 -2.64 -16.20
N ALA A 16 -1.34 -2.77 -15.66
CA ALA A 16 -1.09 -3.56 -14.45
C ALA A 16 -1.82 -2.98 -13.24
N GLU A 17 -1.89 -1.67 -13.12
CA GLU A 17 -2.56 -0.98 -12.00
C GLU A 17 -4.06 -1.27 -11.94
N LYS A 18 -4.68 -1.65 -13.05
CA LYS A 18 -6.11 -2.00 -13.11
C LYS A 18 -6.41 -3.40 -12.59
N ILE A 19 -5.38 -4.24 -12.43
CA ILE A 19 -5.54 -5.59 -11.91
C ILE A 19 -5.80 -5.51 -10.41
N ASN A 20 -6.67 -6.40 -9.90
CA ASN A 20 -6.90 -6.50 -8.46
C ASN A 20 -5.55 -6.68 -7.73
N PRO A 21 -5.28 -5.92 -6.65
CA PRO A 21 -3.96 -5.95 -5.99
C PRO A 21 -3.53 -7.32 -5.49
N PHE A 22 -4.45 -8.13 -4.99
CA PHE A 22 -4.10 -9.49 -4.54
C PHE A 22 -3.79 -10.40 -5.72
N ARG A 23 -4.49 -10.21 -6.84
CA ARG A 23 -4.19 -10.90 -8.09
C ARG A 23 -2.82 -10.49 -8.62
N LEU A 24 -2.44 -9.21 -8.48
CA LEU A 24 -1.10 -8.72 -8.84
C LEU A 24 0.00 -9.49 -8.11
N LEU A 25 -0.17 -9.74 -6.82
CA LEU A 25 0.81 -10.50 -6.03
C LEU A 25 0.97 -11.91 -6.59
N LEU A 26 -0.14 -12.56 -6.92
CA LEU A 26 -0.10 -13.91 -7.51
C LEU A 26 0.53 -13.89 -8.90
N ASP A 27 0.16 -12.93 -9.73
CA ASP A 27 0.68 -12.80 -11.08
C ASP A 27 2.19 -12.52 -11.06
N LEU A 28 2.65 -11.65 -10.18
CA LEU A 28 4.07 -11.36 -10.01
C LEU A 28 4.84 -12.59 -9.53
N HIS A 29 4.28 -13.29 -8.53
CA HIS A 29 4.87 -14.52 -8.01
C HIS A 29 5.02 -15.56 -9.13
N ASP A 30 3.94 -15.80 -9.88
CA ASP A 30 3.95 -16.78 -10.96
C ASP A 30 4.92 -16.40 -12.06
N HIS A 31 4.96 -15.11 -12.40
CA HIS A 31 5.87 -14.59 -13.43
C HIS A 31 7.34 -14.81 -13.05
N VAL A 32 7.71 -14.47 -11.82
CA VAL A 32 9.09 -14.61 -11.32
C VAL A 32 9.45 -16.09 -11.19
N PHE A 33 8.53 -16.92 -10.70
CA PHE A 33 8.77 -18.33 -10.46
C PHE A 33 8.95 -19.12 -11.75
N THR A 34 8.25 -18.74 -12.82
CA THR A 34 8.27 -19.44 -14.10
C THR A 34 9.14 -18.79 -15.15
N ARG A 35 9.83 -17.69 -14.81
CA ARG A 35 10.59 -16.96 -15.80
C ARG A 35 11.74 -17.78 -16.37
N PRO A 36 12.04 -17.64 -17.68
CA PRO A 36 13.17 -18.35 -18.30
C PRO A 36 14.52 -17.81 -17.83
N VAL A 37 15.57 -18.60 -18.04
CA VAL A 37 16.94 -18.19 -17.67
C VAL A 37 17.35 -16.88 -18.37
N ARG A 38 16.89 -16.68 -19.60
CA ARG A 38 17.07 -15.42 -20.32
C ARG A 38 15.73 -14.77 -20.54
N LEU A 39 15.53 -13.59 -19.94
CA LEU A 39 14.32 -12.81 -20.14
C LEU A 39 14.38 -12.09 -21.48
N GLY A 40 13.33 -12.25 -22.29
CA GLY A 40 13.09 -11.37 -23.42
C GLY A 40 12.65 -9.99 -22.92
N SER A 41 12.69 -8.98 -23.79
CA SER A 41 12.29 -7.62 -23.42
C SER A 41 10.85 -7.55 -22.93
N GLY A 42 9.93 -8.33 -23.56
CA GLY A 42 8.54 -8.38 -23.15
C GLY A 42 8.34 -8.92 -21.74
N ASP A 43 9.05 -10.00 -21.40
CA ASP A 43 9.01 -10.59 -20.06
C ASP A 43 9.58 -9.64 -19.01
N ALA A 44 10.68 -8.96 -19.33
CA ALA A 44 11.29 -8.00 -18.44
C ALA A 44 10.39 -6.80 -18.19
N LEU A 45 9.72 -6.30 -19.23
CA LEU A 45 8.76 -5.19 -19.10
C LEU A 45 7.54 -5.61 -18.30
N ALA A 46 7.03 -6.82 -18.48
CA ALA A 46 5.91 -7.34 -17.71
C ALA A 46 6.27 -7.44 -16.22
N GLU A 47 7.46 -7.93 -15.90
CA GLU A 47 7.92 -7.99 -14.50
C GLU A 47 8.01 -6.60 -13.88
N LEU A 48 8.55 -5.63 -14.63
CA LEU A 48 8.61 -4.24 -14.15
C LEU A 48 7.23 -3.65 -13.94
N ALA A 49 6.30 -3.87 -14.87
CA ALA A 49 4.93 -3.34 -14.76
C ALA A 49 4.19 -3.93 -13.56
N LEU A 50 4.28 -5.24 -13.36
CA LEU A 50 3.66 -5.91 -12.22
C LEU A 50 4.27 -5.42 -10.90
N SER A 51 5.58 -5.33 -10.84
CA SER A 51 6.29 -4.86 -9.63
C SER A 51 5.95 -3.41 -9.32
N ALA A 52 5.92 -2.54 -10.32
CA ALA A 52 5.58 -1.13 -10.14
C ALA A 52 4.14 -0.98 -9.64
N ALA A 53 3.20 -1.79 -10.17
CA ALA A 53 1.82 -1.76 -9.72
C ALA A 53 1.67 -2.25 -8.29
N VAL A 54 2.39 -3.30 -7.89
CA VAL A 54 2.42 -3.79 -6.51
C VAL A 54 2.90 -2.68 -5.57
N VAL A 55 4.02 -2.04 -5.90
CA VAL A 55 4.57 -0.94 -5.08
C VAL A 55 3.55 0.19 -4.97
N SER A 56 2.91 0.57 -6.08
CA SER A 56 1.92 1.64 -6.11
C SER A 56 0.73 1.34 -5.18
N TRP A 57 0.15 0.14 -5.25
CA TRP A 57 -0.98 -0.23 -4.41
C TRP A 57 -0.61 -0.25 -2.93
N TRP A 58 0.50 -0.88 -2.56
CA TRP A 58 0.91 -0.98 -1.16
C TRP A 58 1.36 0.36 -0.59
N THR A 59 1.98 1.21 -1.41
CA THR A 59 2.30 2.59 -1.00
C THR A 59 1.05 3.39 -0.66
N ARG A 60 -0.01 3.24 -1.46
CA ARG A 60 -1.29 3.90 -1.18
C ARG A 60 -1.98 3.35 0.06
N TRP A 61 -1.83 2.06 0.33
CA TRP A 61 -2.44 1.41 1.50
C TRP A 61 -1.64 1.58 2.78
N GLN A 62 -0.35 1.86 2.69
CA GLN A 62 0.52 1.93 3.87
C GLN A 62 -0.01 2.88 4.96
N PRO A 63 -0.48 4.10 4.65
CA PRO A 63 -1.01 4.97 5.71
C PRO A 63 -2.20 4.38 6.45
N SER A 64 -3.08 3.65 5.77
CA SER A 64 -4.21 2.98 6.44
C SER A 64 -3.73 1.82 7.30
N GLN A 65 -2.66 1.12 6.88
CA GLN A 65 -2.04 0.07 7.69
C GLN A 65 -1.37 0.66 8.94
N ILE A 66 -0.71 1.80 8.79
CA ILE A 66 -0.16 2.56 9.93
C ILE A 66 -1.27 2.96 10.88
N HIS A 67 -2.38 3.45 10.35
CA HIS A 67 -3.54 3.83 11.17
C HIS A 67 -4.08 2.62 11.96
N ALA A 68 -4.20 1.47 11.31
CA ALA A 68 -4.64 0.24 11.97
C ALA A 68 -3.70 -0.16 13.12
N ALA A 69 -2.39 -0.01 12.94
CA ALA A 69 -1.41 -0.28 13.99
C ALA A 69 -1.55 0.72 15.15
N LEU A 70 -1.76 1.99 14.86
CA LEU A 70 -1.99 3.02 15.87
C LEU A 70 -3.29 2.78 16.66
N ARG A 71 -4.35 2.34 15.98
CA ARG A 71 -5.59 1.95 16.65
C ARG A 71 -5.41 0.77 17.58
N ALA A 72 -4.53 -0.15 17.20
CA ALA A 72 -4.17 -1.32 18.02
C ALA A 72 -3.14 -0.98 19.10
N GLU A 73 -2.89 0.31 19.31
CA GLU A 73 -2.02 0.84 20.35
C GLU A 73 -0.54 0.51 20.18
N ALA A 74 -0.10 0.18 18.96
CA ALA A 74 1.31 0.07 18.66
C ALA A 74 1.97 1.45 18.80
N ASP A 75 3.19 1.48 19.33
CA ASP A 75 3.89 2.75 19.45
C ASP A 75 4.67 3.09 18.18
N LEU A 76 5.12 4.34 18.11
CA LEU A 76 5.82 4.85 16.93
C LEU A 76 7.13 4.09 16.66
N THR A 77 7.82 3.67 17.70
CA THR A 77 9.06 2.90 17.59
C THR A 77 8.82 1.55 16.92
N ASP A 78 7.75 0.85 17.32
CA ASP A 78 7.38 -0.43 16.73
C ASP A 78 6.98 -0.29 15.27
N ILE A 79 6.23 0.77 14.94
CA ILE A 79 5.82 1.04 13.56
C ILE A 79 7.05 1.37 12.71
N ALA A 80 7.98 2.15 13.23
CA ALA A 80 9.24 2.46 12.54
C ALA A 80 10.04 1.18 12.25
N ALA A 81 10.13 0.29 13.24
CA ALA A 81 10.82 -0.99 13.07
C ALA A 81 10.13 -1.87 12.02
N ALA A 82 8.79 -1.88 12.00
CA ALA A 82 8.02 -2.68 11.06
C ALA A 82 8.08 -2.16 9.63
N THR A 83 8.15 -0.84 9.45
CA THR A 83 8.10 -0.20 8.13
C THR A 83 9.46 0.13 7.55
N GLY A 84 10.49 0.24 8.38
CA GLY A 84 11.80 0.76 7.98
C GLY A 84 11.80 2.27 7.75
N LEU A 85 10.72 2.95 8.11
CA LEU A 85 10.60 4.41 7.95
C LEU A 85 11.07 5.13 9.21
N GLU A 86 11.55 6.37 9.02
CA GLU A 86 11.84 7.25 10.14
C GLU A 86 10.55 7.66 10.84
N PRO A 87 10.55 7.80 12.19
CA PRO A 87 9.35 8.19 12.92
C PRO A 87 8.68 9.46 12.39
N CYS A 88 9.45 10.47 12.02
CA CYS A 88 8.90 11.71 11.49
C CYS A 88 8.19 11.49 10.13
N ASP A 89 8.66 10.56 9.31
CA ASP A 89 8.02 10.23 8.04
C ASP A 89 6.71 9.49 8.26
N ILE A 90 6.65 8.60 9.26
CA ILE A 90 5.43 7.90 9.63
C ILE A 90 4.36 8.91 10.05
N VAL A 91 4.70 9.82 10.94
CA VAL A 91 3.78 10.86 11.44
C VAL A 91 3.28 11.72 10.28
N ARG A 92 4.18 12.16 9.41
CA ARG A 92 3.82 13.00 8.26
C ARG A 92 2.88 12.28 7.31
N ARG A 93 3.16 11.03 6.97
CA ARG A 93 2.32 10.22 6.06
C ARG A 93 0.95 9.96 6.66
N TRP A 94 0.92 9.60 7.94
CA TRP A 94 -0.35 9.36 8.63
C TRP A 94 -1.19 10.64 8.72
N ARG A 95 -0.58 11.79 9.09
CA ARG A 95 -1.30 13.07 9.19
C ARG A 95 -1.92 13.48 7.86
N ARG A 96 -1.17 13.34 6.77
CA ARG A 96 -1.68 13.65 5.44
C ARG A 96 -2.87 12.77 5.08
N TRP A 97 -2.74 11.48 5.31
CA TRP A 97 -3.79 10.52 5.05
C TRP A 97 -5.02 10.79 5.93
N ALA A 98 -4.83 10.99 7.22
CA ALA A 98 -5.92 11.27 8.17
C ALA A 98 -6.67 12.54 7.80
N ASP A 99 -5.95 13.58 7.36
CA ASP A 99 -6.55 14.84 6.91
C ASP A 99 -7.46 14.61 5.70
N VAL A 100 -6.99 13.87 4.70
CA VAL A 100 -7.78 13.54 3.52
C VAL A 100 -9.02 12.70 3.91
N GLN A 101 -8.82 11.67 4.72
CA GLN A 101 -9.91 10.78 5.14
C GLN A 101 -10.96 11.52 5.98
N SER A 102 -10.53 12.45 6.81
CA SER A 102 -11.44 13.25 7.65
C SER A 102 -12.35 14.16 6.84
N ARG A 103 -11.94 14.51 5.61
CA ARG A 103 -12.76 15.31 4.69
C ARG A 103 -13.73 14.47 3.88
N LEU A 104 -13.54 13.15 3.85
CA LEU A 104 -14.44 12.24 3.15
C LEU A 104 -15.70 12.05 3.99
N ASN A 105 -16.83 12.19 3.33
CA ASN A 105 -18.14 12.03 3.97
C ASN A 105 -18.82 10.82 3.31
N ILE A 106 -19.03 9.77 4.10
CA ILE A 106 -19.72 8.56 3.66
C ILE A 106 -21.07 8.50 4.36
N GLU A 107 -22.15 8.63 3.59
CA GLU A 107 -23.52 8.60 4.11
C GLU A 107 -23.77 9.61 5.25
N GLY A 108 -23.22 10.81 5.13
CA GLY A 108 -23.38 11.88 6.12
C GLY A 108 -22.46 11.77 7.33
N ARG A 109 -21.50 10.82 7.31
CA ARG A 109 -20.55 10.64 8.42
C ARG A 109 -19.11 10.75 7.89
N PRO A 110 -18.19 11.35 8.67
CA PRO A 110 -16.79 11.34 8.28
C PRO A 110 -16.27 9.90 8.22
N ALA A 111 -15.37 9.64 7.27
CA ALA A 111 -14.77 8.32 7.08
C ALA A 111 -13.96 7.86 8.30
N LEU A 112 -13.45 8.82 9.09
CA LEU A 112 -12.73 8.54 10.34
C LEU A 112 -13.44 9.22 11.51
N ASP A 113 -13.40 8.57 12.68
CA ASP A 113 -13.85 9.18 13.92
C ASP A 113 -12.87 10.28 14.34
N VAL A 114 -13.37 11.52 14.44
CA VAL A 114 -12.55 12.68 14.80
C VAL A 114 -11.91 12.53 16.18
N ASN A 115 -12.63 11.96 17.15
CA ASN A 115 -12.11 11.77 18.50
C ASN A 115 -10.96 10.77 18.53
N GLU A 116 -11.05 9.71 17.73
CA GLU A 116 -10.00 8.71 17.59
C GLU A 116 -8.75 9.33 16.97
N VAL A 117 -8.91 10.11 15.90
CA VAL A 117 -7.81 10.81 15.22
C VAL A 117 -7.11 11.77 16.18
N GLN A 118 -7.88 12.53 16.96
CA GLN A 118 -7.31 13.46 17.95
C GLN A 118 -6.57 12.74 19.06
N GLY A 119 -7.08 11.60 19.51
CA GLY A 119 -6.41 10.76 20.50
C GLY A 119 -5.08 10.21 20.01
N ILE A 120 -5.03 9.75 18.78
CA ILE A 120 -3.81 9.28 18.14
C ILE A 120 -2.82 10.43 17.98
N GLU A 121 -3.28 11.59 17.52
CA GLU A 121 -2.44 12.78 17.33
C GLU A 121 -1.74 13.17 18.66
N ARG A 122 -2.48 13.16 19.77
CA ARG A 122 -1.90 13.46 21.09
C ARG A 122 -0.82 12.45 21.47
N ARG A 123 -1.03 11.17 21.21
CA ARG A 123 -0.04 10.13 21.47
C ARG A 123 1.22 10.32 20.63
N LEU A 124 1.06 10.68 19.36
CA LEU A 124 2.18 10.90 18.45
C LEU A 124 3.04 12.10 18.86
N VAL A 125 2.41 13.18 19.29
CA VAL A 125 3.11 14.37 19.78
C VAL A 125 3.94 14.02 21.03
N GLN A 126 3.36 13.26 21.97
CA GLN A 126 4.05 12.82 23.17
C GLN A 126 5.23 11.89 22.84
N GLY A 127 5.08 11.02 21.85
CA GLY A 127 6.12 10.09 21.41
C GLY A 127 7.29 10.77 20.71
N VAL A 128 7.05 11.85 19.99
CA VAL A 128 8.09 12.59 19.27
C VAL A 128 8.92 13.46 20.22
N ASP A 129 8.32 13.92 21.33
CA ASP A 129 8.97 14.78 22.32
C ASP A 129 9.83 14.01 23.33
N ARG A 130 9.92 12.70 23.21
CA ARG A 130 10.72 11.86 24.10
C ARG A 130 12.08 11.52 23.51
#